data_cbab4538c65c56f9552562cbef6f4db9
#
_entry.id   cbab4538c65c56f9552562cbef6f4db9
#
_cell.length_a   1.000
_cell.length_b   1.000
_cell.length_c   1.000
_cell.angle_alpha   90.00
_cell.angle_beta   90.00
_cell.angle_gamma   90.00
#
_symmetry.space_group_name_H-M   'P 1'
#
loop_
_entity.id
_entity.type
_entity.pdbx_description
1 polymer ?
#
loop_
_entity_poly.entity_id
_entity_poly.type
_entity_poly.pdbx_seq_one_letter_code
_entity_poly.pdbx_strand_id
1 'polypeptide(L)'
;MNQPTFRQPATRIARTFTLFWAIAMSLMLAFAHPAAAQDKFEPVKLKTLRSVEITASDPASDGTRYAPDTSALPRDFVQQPPLIPHTIEGYIVSKEFNKCMDCHAWSRASQAKATKISITHFKSREGAEMSSVAPNRYFCNQCHVSQTDSKPLVGNTFKPGAGLR
;
A
#
# COMPACT_ATOMS: atom_id res chain seq x y z
N MET A 1 13.94 -84.70 68.78
CA MET A 1 14.56 -84.03 67.65
C MET A 1 13.81 -82.75 67.41
N ASN A 2 14.31 -81.59 67.93
CA ASN A 2 13.72 -80.24 67.79
C ASN A 2 14.41 -79.52 66.63
N GLN A 3 13.63 -79.11 65.62
CA GLN A 3 14.12 -78.21 64.56
C GLN A 3 13.84 -76.76 64.94
N PRO A 4 14.78 -75.80 64.75
CA PRO A 4 14.55 -74.42 65.04
C PRO A 4 13.89 -73.71 63.80
N THR A 5 12.79 -73.05 64.08
CA THR A 5 12.09 -72.24 63.08
C THR A 5 12.83 -70.93 62.93
N PHE A 6 13.41 -70.72 61.72
CA PHE A 6 14.03 -69.44 61.33
C PHE A 6 12.93 -68.41 60.87
N ARG A 7 12.67 -67.40 61.69
CA ARG A 7 11.79 -66.30 61.33
C ARG A 7 12.57 -65.29 60.50
N GLN A 8 12.18 -65.11 59.23
CA GLN A 8 12.75 -64.13 58.38
C GLN A 8 12.21 -62.72 58.70
N PRO A 9 13.07 -61.65 58.73
CA PRO A 9 12.63 -60.28 58.91
C PRO A 9 12.37 -59.62 57.53
N ALA A 10 11.42 -60.11 56.73
CA ALA A 10 11.17 -59.60 55.37
C ALA A 10 10.16 -58.42 55.29
N THR A 11 9.55 -58.06 56.40
CA THR A 11 8.44 -57.03 56.32
C THR A 11 8.84 -55.61 56.59
N ARG A 12 10.03 -55.31 57.08
CA ARG A 12 10.47 -53.96 57.36
C ARG A 12 11.09 -53.28 56.13
N ILE A 13 11.83 -53.99 55.30
CA ILE A 13 12.51 -53.46 54.11
C ILE A 13 11.49 -53.12 53.01
N ALA A 14 10.43 -53.89 52.84
CA ALA A 14 9.39 -53.61 51.85
C ALA A 14 8.57 -52.36 52.18
N ARG A 15 8.36 -52.03 53.45
CA ARG A 15 7.61 -50.79 53.83
C ARG A 15 8.43 -49.55 53.69
N THR A 16 9.73 -49.56 53.82
CA THR A 16 10.59 -48.39 53.59
C THR A 16 10.77 -48.09 52.10
N PHE A 17 10.81 -49.12 51.25
CA PHE A 17 10.90 -49.00 49.83
C PHE A 17 9.61 -48.41 49.24
N THR A 18 8.45 -48.83 49.67
CA THR A 18 7.15 -48.29 49.21
C THR A 18 6.94 -46.80 49.61
N LEU A 19 7.38 -46.45 50.84
CA LEU A 19 7.32 -45.03 51.28
C LEU A 19 8.26 -44.10 50.47
N PHE A 20 9.46 -44.60 50.19
CA PHE A 20 10.43 -43.78 49.35
C PHE A 20 9.94 -43.59 47.96
N TRP A 21 9.33 -44.56 47.30
CA TRP A 21 8.74 -44.46 45.98
C TRP A 21 7.49 -43.55 45.97
N ALA A 22 6.67 -43.61 47.00
CA ALA A 22 5.51 -42.71 47.11
C ALA A 22 5.90 -41.24 47.28
N ILE A 23 6.94 -40.97 48.08
CA ILE A 23 7.47 -39.60 48.27
C ILE A 23 8.16 -39.11 46.99
N ALA A 24 8.93 -39.93 46.30
CA ALA A 24 9.58 -39.57 45.05
C ALA A 24 8.55 -39.27 43.91
N MET A 25 7.50 -40.04 43.82
CA MET A 25 6.41 -39.83 42.87
C MET A 25 5.59 -38.59 43.21
N SER A 26 5.36 -38.30 44.49
CA SER A 26 4.69 -37.04 44.90
C SER A 26 5.53 -35.81 44.62
N LEU A 27 6.86 -35.88 44.76
CA LEU A 27 7.76 -34.79 44.39
C LEU A 27 7.81 -34.57 42.89
N MET A 28 7.79 -35.62 42.07
CA MET A 28 7.73 -35.48 40.61
C MET A 28 6.42 -34.86 40.10
N LEU A 29 5.29 -35.18 40.71
CA LEU A 29 4.01 -34.56 40.39
C LEU A 29 3.94 -33.10 40.83
N ALA A 30 4.65 -32.66 41.86
CA ALA A 30 4.71 -31.28 42.31
C ALA A 30 5.49 -30.36 41.37
N PHE A 31 6.41 -30.90 40.56
CA PHE A 31 7.17 -30.17 39.56
C PHE A 31 6.58 -30.26 38.16
N ALA A 32 5.55 -31.04 37.93
CA ALA A 32 4.79 -31.02 36.70
C ALA A 32 3.82 -29.82 36.70
N HIS A 33 4.36 -28.62 36.74
CA HIS A 33 3.59 -27.44 36.33
C HIS A 33 3.41 -27.54 34.82
N PRO A 34 2.18 -27.59 34.29
CA PRO A 34 2.00 -27.30 32.88
C PRO A 34 2.54 -25.90 32.68
N ALA A 35 3.67 -25.78 32.02
CA ALA A 35 4.07 -24.51 31.40
C ALA A 35 3.01 -24.22 30.36
N ALA A 36 1.88 -23.65 30.80
CA ALA A 36 0.99 -22.95 29.92
C ALA A 36 1.78 -21.72 29.46
N ALA A 37 2.60 -21.91 28.43
CA ALA A 37 3.03 -20.81 27.57
C ALA A 37 1.73 -20.26 26.96
N GLN A 38 1.05 -19.42 27.70
CA GLN A 38 0.11 -18.49 27.10
C GLN A 38 0.96 -17.49 26.33
N ASP A 39 1.34 -17.86 25.10
CA ASP A 39 1.61 -16.87 24.08
C ASP A 39 0.37 -15.99 24.05
N LYS A 40 0.42 -14.87 24.77
CA LYS A 40 -0.52 -13.79 24.58
C LYS A 40 -0.24 -13.25 23.18
N PHE A 41 -0.79 -13.94 22.19
CA PHE A 41 -0.81 -13.45 20.84
C PHE A 41 -1.72 -12.21 20.86
N GLU A 42 -1.11 -11.06 21.09
CA GLU A 42 -1.77 -9.79 20.92
C GLU A 42 -2.02 -9.65 19.41
N PRO A 43 -3.27 -9.63 18.96
CA PRO A 43 -3.56 -9.49 17.55
C PRO A 43 -2.98 -8.18 17.04
N VAL A 44 -2.05 -8.28 16.09
CA VAL A 44 -1.50 -7.10 15.43
C VAL A 44 -2.64 -6.36 14.74
N LYS A 45 -2.92 -5.14 15.16
CA LYS A 45 -3.90 -4.29 14.50
C LYS A 45 -3.33 -3.77 13.19
N LEU A 46 -3.68 -4.42 12.11
CA LEU A 46 -3.32 -4.00 10.78
C LEU A 46 -4.18 -2.79 10.38
N LYS A 47 -3.53 -1.70 10.03
CA LYS A 47 -4.18 -0.50 9.52
C LYS A 47 -3.84 -0.32 8.04
N THR A 48 -4.80 0.14 7.29
CA THR A 48 -4.58 0.57 5.90
C THR A 48 -3.77 1.87 5.86
N LEU A 49 -3.28 2.26 4.69
CA LEU A 49 -2.65 3.57 4.49
C LEU A 49 -3.57 4.74 4.86
N ARG A 50 -4.89 4.52 4.89
CA ARG A 50 -5.90 5.48 5.35
C ARG A 50 -6.05 5.52 6.88
N SER A 51 -5.22 4.81 7.63
CA SER A 51 -5.23 4.73 9.10
C SER A 51 -6.50 4.13 9.71
N VAL A 52 -7.26 3.36 8.94
CA VAL A 52 -8.43 2.59 9.41
C VAL A 52 -8.10 1.10 9.46
N GLU A 53 -8.86 0.35 10.26
CA GLU A 53 -8.74 -1.11 10.32
C GLU A 53 -9.01 -1.73 8.94
N ILE A 54 -8.29 -2.81 8.59
CA ILE A 54 -8.45 -3.49 7.29
C ILE A 54 -9.87 -4.00 7.10
N THR A 55 -10.52 -4.41 8.17
CA THR A 55 -11.89 -4.94 8.16
C THR A 55 -12.97 -3.87 8.22
N ALA A 56 -12.60 -2.60 8.40
CA ALA A 56 -13.56 -1.51 8.42
C ALA A 56 -14.12 -1.27 7.02
N SER A 57 -15.40 -0.91 6.95
CA SER A 57 -16.01 -0.46 5.70
C SER A 57 -15.27 0.76 5.16
N ASP A 58 -15.16 0.86 3.84
CA ASP A 58 -14.60 2.04 3.22
C ASP A 58 -15.44 3.28 3.60
N PRO A 59 -14.79 4.40 3.96
CA PRO A 59 -15.51 5.65 4.15
C PRO A 59 -16.21 6.02 2.84
N ALA A 60 -17.39 6.61 2.97
CA ALA A 60 -18.10 7.16 1.80
C ALA A 60 -17.15 8.12 1.05
N SER A 61 -17.19 8.07 -0.28
CA SER A 61 -16.45 9.03 -1.09
C SER A 61 -16.94 10.44 -0.79
N ASP A 62 -16.04 11.34 -0.48
CA ASP A 62 -16.34 12.77 -0.28
C ASP A 62 -16.58 13.51 -1.61
N GLY A 63 -16.58 12.79 -2.74
CA GLY A 63 -16.78 13.37 -4.06
C GLY A 63 -15.61 14.24 -4.47
N THR A 64 -14.60 13.64 -5.08
CA THR A 64 -13.47 14.39 -5.64
C THR A 64 -13.95 15.43 -6.65
N ARG A 65 -13.54 16.66 -6.48
CA ARG A 65 -13.83 17.77 -7.41
C ARG A 65 -12.55 18.18 -8.13
N TYR A 66 -12.70 18.71 -9.32
CA TYR A 66 -11.58 19.37 -9.98
C TYR A 66 -11.17 20.61 -9.19
N ALA A 67 -9.88 20.83 -9.06
CA ALA A 67 -9.37 22.05 -8.46
C ALA A 67 -9.74 23.27 -9.34
N PRO A 68 -9.92 24.46 -8.75
CA PRO A 68 -10.12 25.68 -9.51
C PRO A 68 -8.97 25.93 -10.50
N ASP A 69 -9.25 26.62 -11.57
CA ASP A 69 -8.25 26.99 -12.56
C ASP A 69 -7.12 27.82 -11.92
N THR A 70 -5.90 27.49 -12.27
CA THR A 70 -4.69 28.13 -11.73
C THR A 70 -3.74 28.52 -12.86
N SER A 71 -2.64 29.19 -12.52
CA SER A 71 -1.52 29.35 -13.43
C SER A 71 -0.84 28.00 -13.69
N ALA A 72 0.01 27.94 -14.72
CA ALA A 72 0.77 26.74 -15.03
C ALA A 72 1.58 26.24 -13.81
N LEU A 73 1.45 24.97 -13.52
CA LEU A 73 2.13 24.33 -12.39
C LEU A 73 3.58 24.00 -12.74
N PRO A 74 4.51 24.12 -11.80
CA PRO A 74 5.91 23.78 -12.03
C PRO A 74 6.06 22.27 -12.28
N ARG A 75 7.10 21.90 -13.03
CA ARG A 75 7.51 20.51 -13.20
C ARG A 75 8.47 20.11 -12.10
N ASP A 76 8.37 18.89 -11.65
CA ASP A 76 9.26 18.31 -10.67
C ASP A 76 10.48 17.61 -11.31
N PHE A 77 10.40 17.27 -12.60
CA PHE A 77 11.50 16.72 -13.39
C PHE A 77 11.37 17.14 -14.88
N VAL A 78 12.49 17.14 -15.60
CA VAL A 78 12.61 17.73 -16.95
C VAL A 78 11.60 17.15 -17.94
N GLN A 79 11.41 15.84 -17.93
CA GLN A 79 10.54 15.15 -18.89
C GLN A 79 9.09 14.99 -18.40
N GLN A 80 8.75 15.56 -17.27
CA GLN A 80 7.38 15.51 -16.77
C GLN A 80 6.44 16.18 -17.76
N PRO A 81 5.37 15.49 -18.19
CA PRO A 81 4.29 16.14 -18.89
C PRO A 81 3.72 17.29 -18.03
N PRO A 82 3.49 18.48 -18.57
CA PRO A 82 2.85 19.55 -17.80
C PRO A 82 1.53 19.09 -17.20
N LEU A 83 1.32 19.43 -15.94
CA LEU A 83 0.04 19.20 -15.28
C LEU A 83 -1.02 20.12 -15.90
N ILE A 84 -2.28 19.68 -15.92
CA ILE A 84 -3.39 20.47 -16.42
C ILE A 84 -3.80 21.47 -15.33
N PRO A 85 -3.65 22.79 -15.57
CA PRO A 85 -3.93 23.79 -14.55
C PRO A 85 -5.39 24.25 -14.51
N HIS A 86 -6.25 23.73 -15.35
CA HIS A 86 -7.65 24.09 -15.48
C HIS A 86 -8.56 22.85 -15.34
N THR A 87 -9.84 23.06 -15.07
CA THR A 87 -10.80 21.97 -15.04
C THR A 87 -10.95 21.32 -16.43
N ILE A 88 -11.14 20.02 -16.44
CA ILE A 88 -11.49 19.22 -17.62
C ILE A 88 -12.84 18.50 -17.45
N GLU A 89 -13.67 18.99 -16.55
CA GLU A 89 -14.98 18.43 -16.34
C GLU A 89 -15.81 18.45 -17.64
N GLY A 90 -16.40 17.30 -17.96
CA GLY A 90 -17.14 17.14 -19.20
C GLY A 90 -16.30 17.04 -20.49
N TYR A 91 -14.97 17.07 -20.42
CA TYR A 91 -14.13 16.93 -21.61
C TYR A 91 -14.11 15.47 -22.07
N ILE A 92 -14.38 15.29 -23.35
CA ILE A 92 -14.38 13.97 -23.99
C ILE A 92 -13.10 13.82 -24.81
N VAL A 93 -12.40 12.72 -24.60
CA VAL A 93 -11.28 12.26 -25.43
C VAL A 93 -11.59 10.84 -25.87
N SER A 94 -12.03 10.70 -27.11
CA SER A 94 -12.36 9.42 -27.74
C SER A 94 -11.52 9.22 -29.00
N LYS A 95 -11.71 8.10 -29.66
CA LYS A 95 -11.05 7.82 -30.95
C LYS A 95 -11.45 8.84 -32.04
N GLU A 96 -12.70 9.29 -32.01
CA GLU A 96 -13.29 10.17 -33.01
C GLU A 96 -13.20 11.65 -32.65
N PHE A 97 -13.02 11.95 -31.36
CA PHE A 97 -13.04 13.34 -30.87
C PHE A 97 -12.08 13.54 -29.71
N ASN A 98 -11.39 14.67 -29.72
CA ASN A 98 -10.47 15.06 -28.66
C ASN A 98 -10.68 16.52 -28.29
N LYS A 99 -11.38 16.77 -27.19
CA LYS A 99 -11.70 18.11 -26.71
C LYS A 99 -10.46 18.99 -26.47
N CYS A 100 -9.34 18.42 -26.08
CA CYS A 100 -8.10 19.16 -25.82
C CYS A 100 -7.61 19.86 -27.12
N MET A 101 -7.81 19.21 -28.26
CA MET A 101 -7.41 19.74 -29.56
C MET A 101 -8.19 20.98 -30.00
N ASP A 102 -9.37 21.22 -29.45
CA ASP A 102 -10.16 22.41 -29.75
C ASP A 102 -9.46 23.70 -29.35
N CYS A 103 -8.62 23.65 -28.33
CA CYS A 103 -7.85 24.77 -27.83
C CYS A 103 -6.35 24.63 -28.09
N HIS A 104 -5.79 23.40 -27.94
CA HIS A 104 -4.34 23.19 -27.96
C HIS A 104 -3.77 22.86 -29.35
N ALA A 105 -4.60 22.58 -30.36
CA ALA A 105 -4.10 22.38 -31.71
C ALA A 105 -3.41 23.66 -32.24
N TRP A 106 -2.38 23.50 -33.05
CA TRP A 106 -1.58 24.61 -33.59
C TRP A 106 -2.41 25.67 -34.30
N SER A 107 -3.44 25.25 -35.03
CA SER A 107 -4.36 26.14 -35.76
C SER A 107 -5.29 26.96 -34.85
N ARG A 108 -5.52 26.48 -33.61
CA ARG A 108 -6.51 27.07 -32.68
C ARG A 108 -5.89 27.72 -31.45
N ALA A 109 -4.68 27.29 -31.09
CA ALA A 109 -4.07 27.65 -29.82
C ALA A 109 -3.92 29.18 -29.63
N SER A 110 -3.60 29.91 -30.69
CA SER A 110 -3.50 31.38 -30.64
C SER A 110 -4.84 32.05 -30.32
N GLN A 111 -5.90 31.63 -30.99
CA GLN A 111 -7.25 32.14 -30.76
C GLN A 111 -7.78 31.77 -29.37
N ALA A 112 -7.52 30.55 -28.94
CA ALA A 112 -7.92 30.02 -27.61
C ALA A 112 -7.02 30.54 -26.47
N LYS A 113 -5.95 31.26 -26.79
CA LYS A 113 -4.90 31.66 -25.80
C LYS A 113 -4.33 30.49 -25.04
N ALA A 114 -4.31 29.32 -25.67
CA ALA A 114 -3.82 28.07 -25.08
C ALA A 114 -2.38 27.78 -25.50
N THR A 115 -1.67 27.03 -24.71
CA THR A 115 -0.33 26.55 -25.06
C THR A 115 -0.42 25.55 -26.22
N LYS A 116 0.33 25.78 -27.28
CA LYS A 116 0.41 24.83 -28.41
C LYS A 116 0.99 23.50 -28.00
N ILE A 117 0.48 22.42 -28.58
CA ILE A 117 1.08 21.08 -28.46
C ILE A 117 2.53 21.17 -28.95
N SER A 118 3.46 20.61 -28.17
CA SER A 118 4.88 20.59 -28.54
C SER A 118 5.14 19.67 -29.74
N ILE A 119 6.16 20.00 -30.53
CA ILE A 119 6.57 19.22 -31.70
C ILE A 119 6.88 17.75 -31.36
N THR A 120 7.23 17.43 -30.11
CA THR A 120 7.48 16.06 -29.68
C THR A 120 6.25 15.16 -29.78
N HIS A 121 5.04 15.72 -29.80
CA HIS A 121 3.79 14.99 -29.98
C HIS A 121 3.54 14.56 -31.44
N PHE A 122 4.32 15.11 -32.37
CA PHE A 122 4.24 14.80 -33.80
C PHE A 122 5.37 13.87 -34.26
N LYS A 123 5.92 13.10 -33.36
CA LYS A 123 6.94 12.11 -33.68
C LYS A 123 6.41 10.70 -33.40
N SER A 124 6.64 9.80 -34.35
CA SER A 124 6.35 8.38 -34.16
C SER A 124 7.21 7.79 -33.06
N ARG A 125 6.95 6.56 -32.69
CA ARG A 125 7.77 5.83 -31.71
C ARG A 125 9.22 5.68 -32.17
N GLU A 126 9.45 5.56 -33.44
CA GLU A 126 10.75 5.45 -34.10
C GLU A 126 11.42 6.82 -34.31
N GLY A 127 10.74 7.92 -33.95
CA GLY A 127 11.27 9.28 -34.05
C GLY A 127 10.98 9.99 -35.38
N ALA A 128 10.28 9.35 -36.33
CA ALA A 128 9.89 9.99 -37.58
C ALA A 128 8.85 11.08 -37.35
N GLU A 129 8.98 12.20 -38.07
CA GLU A 129 8.04 13.32 -38.03
C GLU A 129 6.72 12.97 -38.73
N MET A 130 5.62 13.38 -38.11
CA MET A 130 4.27 13.15 -38.59
C MET A 130 3.53 14.45 -38.81
N SER A 131 2.60 14.47 -39.73
CA SER A 131 1.75 15.65 -40.02
C SER A 131 0.62 15.84 -39.00
N SER A 132 0.34 14.80 -38.19
CA SER A 132 -0.68 14.84 -37.16
C SER A 132 -0.09 14.34 -35.83
N VAL A 133 -0.81 14.55 -34.72
CA VAL A 133 -0.42 14.03 -33.42
C VAL A 133 -0.27 12.50 -33.50
N ALA A 134 0.85 12.01 -33.04
CA ALA A 134 1.15 10.57 -33.04
C ALA A 134 0.08 9.79 -32.25
N PRO A 135 -0.33 8.60 -32.71
CA PRO A 135 -1.40 7.81 -32.07
C PRO A 135 -1.13 7.53 -30.58
N ASN A 136 0.12 7.30 -30.21
CA ASN A 136 0.55 7.09 -28.81
C ASN A 136 0.60 8.36 -27.96
N ARG A 137 0.27 9.53 -28.54
CA ARG A 137 0.21 10.84 -27.88
C ARG A 137 -1.17 11.48 -27.97
N TYR A 138 -2.13 10.78 -28.57
CA TYR A 138 -3.46 11.32 -28.85
C TYR A 138 -4.35 11.41 -27.61
N PHE A 139 -4.25 10.45 -26.70
CA PHE A 139 -5.04 10.44 -25.46
C PHE A 139 -4.32 11.27 -24.39
N CYS A 140 -4.51 12.57 -24.42
CA CYS A 140 -3.76 13.57 -23.66
C CYS A 140 -3.79 13.29 -22.14
N ASN A 141 -4.95 12.92 -21.61
CA ASN A 141 -5.16 12.68 -20.18
C ASN A 141 -4.48 11.41 -19.64
N GLN A 142 -3.86 10.58 -20.49
CA GLN A 142 -3.02 9.48 -20.03
C GLN A 142 -1.65 9.95 -19.52
N CYS A 143 -1.22 11.14 -19.93
CA CYS A 143 0.06 11.71 -19.52
C CYS A 143 -0.11 13.05 -18.79
N HIS A 144 -1.08 13.85 -19.20
CA HIS A 144 -1.39 15.13 -18.58
C HIS A 144 -2.49 14.94 -17.53
N VAL A 145 -2.19 15.23 -16.27
CA VAL A 145 -3.06 14.99 -15.14
C VAL A 145 -3.71 16.28 -14.68
N SER A 146 -5.03 16.25 -14.53
CA SER A 146 -5.79 17.33 -13.92
C SER A 146 -5.57 17.36 -12.41
N GLN A 147 -5.78 18.53 -11.81
CA GLN A 147 -5.69 18.70 -10.38
C GLN A 147 -7.05 18.51 -9.73
N THR A 148 -7.04 17.99 -8.53
CA THR A 148 -8.25 17.76 -7.72
C THR A 148 -8.03 18.28 -6.30
N ASP A 149 -9.11 18.45 -5.57
CA ASP A 149 -9.11 18.85 -4.16
C ASP A 149 -8.94 17.65 -3.19
N SER A 150 -8.77 16.45 -3.73
CA SER A 150 -8.58 15.25 -2.93
C SER A 150 -7.35 15.34 -2.05
N LYS A 151 -7.51 15.01 -0.77
CA LYS A 151 -6.38 14.90 0.15
C LYS A 151 -5.56 13.66 -0.17
N PRO A 152 -4.23 13.78 -0.27
CA PRO A 152 -3.40 12.61 -0.50
C PRO A 152 -3.47 11.64 0.69
N LEU A 153 -3.52 10.34 0.41
CA LEU A 153 -3.53 9.30 1.44
C LEU A 153 -2.22 9.24 2.23
N VAL A 154 -1.13 9.61 1.58
CA VAL A 154 0.22 9.65 2.17
C VAL A 154 0.92 10.93 1.76
N GLY A 155 1.81 11.41 2.60
CA GLY A 155 2.64 12.58 2.28
C GLY A 155 3.60 12.30 1.12
N ASN A 156 3.81 13.30 0.28
CA ASN A 156 4.80 13.24 -0.79
C ASN A 156 6.18 13.60 -0.24
N THR A 157 7.12 12.66 -0.31
CA THR A 157 8.53 12.85 0.09
C THR A 157 9.45 13.14 -1.10
N PHE A 158 8.92 13.17 -2.32
CA PHE A 158 9.69 13.45 -3.52
C PHE A 158 10.29 14.87 -3.47
N LYS A 159 11.56 14.96 -3.87
CA LYS A 159 12.25 16.25 -4.02
C LYS A 159 12.64 16.43 -5.48
N PRO A 160 12.22 17.53 -6.13
CA PRO A 160 12.61 17.79 -7.50
C PRO A 160 14.13 17.96 -7.63
N GLY A 161 14.65 17.68 -8.82
CA GLY A 161 16.03 17.98 -9.16
C GLY A 161 16.37 19.46 -9.03
N ALA A 162 17.60 19.76 -8.62
CA ALA A 162 18.07 21.13 -8.54
C ALA A 162 17.99 21.81 -9.93
N GLY A 163 17.57 23.08 -9.99
CA GLY A 163 17.50 23.87 -11.23
C GLY A 163 16.19 23.76 -12.02
N LEU A 164 15.17 23.08 -11.48
CA LEU A 164 13.82 22.99 -12.08
C LEU A 164 12.82 23.99 -11.52
N ARG A 165 13.23 24.79 -10.54
CA ARG A 165 12.45 25.85 -9.89
C ARG A 165 13.15 27.18 -9.96
#